data_210f38745671da2c785b414eb4bb8bcd
#
_entry.id   210f38745671da2c785b414eb4bb8bcd
#
_cell.length_a   1.000
_cell.length_b   1.000
_cell.length_c   1.000
_cell.angle_alpha   90.00
_cell.angle_beta   90.00
_cell.angle_gamma   90.00
#
_symmetry.space_group_name_H-M   'P 1'
#
loop_
_entity.id
_entity.type
_entity.pdbx_description
1 polymer ?
#
loop_
_entity_poly.entity_id
_entity_poly.type
_entity_poly.pdbx_seq_one_letter_code
_entity_poly.pdbx_strand_id
1 'polypeptide(L)'
;MSETNNETAVRSRATSTTSLSKAKLTPLVPGKEDPNRPLVELTHVEKHFGALHVLKDINLTVAKGEVLVVVGPSGSGKSTMCRTINRLETIDSGDIRIDGKPLPQEGKELANLRAEVGMVFQSFNLFANKTILENVTLALIKVRHMDKKEAEQLAMDLLARVGVDSQASKMPSQLSGGQQQRVAIARAPPCAPRSCCSTSPLPHSTRKWSTKCST
;
A
#
# COMPACT_ATOMS: atom_id res chain seq x y z
N MET A 1 -8.69 -19.24 -34.46
CA MET A 1 -8.33 -19.33 -33.02
C MET A 1 -7.24 -18.30 -32.78
N SER A 2 -7.64 -17.13 -32.32
CA SER A 2 -6.76 -15.98 -32.16
C SER A 2 -6.36 -15.87 -30.70
N GLU A 3 -5.08 -16.07 -30.44
CA GLU A 3 -4.46 -15.82 -29.13
C GLU A 3 -4.45 -14.30 -28.87
N THR A 4 -5.25 -13.86 -27.92
CA THR A 4 -5.21 -12.48 -27.43
C THR A 4 -4.07 -12.34 -26.42
N ASN A 5 -2.97 -11.76 -26.84
CA ASN A 5 -1.90 -11.29 -25.98
C ASN A 5 -2.43 -10.26 -24.98
N ASN A 6 -2.36 -10.62 -23.70
CA ASN A 6 -2.82 -9.79 -22.60
C ASN A 6 -1.67 -8.92 -22.10
N GLU A 7 -1.33 -7.85 -22.83
CA GLU A 7 -0.34 -6.86 -22.42
C GLU A 7 -0.93 -5.95 -21.32
N THR A 8 -0.45 -6.13 -20.12
CA THR A 8 -0.73 -5.23 -18.99
C THR A 8 0.10 -3.96 -19.16
N ALA A 9 -0.52 -2.89 -19.69
CA ALA A 9 0.15 -1.62 -19.87
C ALA A 9 0.34 -0.91 -18.52
N VAL A 10 1.57 -0.91 -18.01
CA VAL A 10 2.02 -0.04 -16.92
C VAL A 10 2.47 1.28 -17.54
N ARG A 11 1.68 2.34 -17.45
CA ARG A 11 2.11 3.69 -17.87
C ARG A 11 2.74 4.40 -16.68
N SER A 12 4.07 4.34 -16.62
CA SER A 12 4.90 5.26 -15.86
C SER A 12 5.09 6.55 -16.68
N ARG A 13 4.83 7.71 -16.08
CA ARG A 13 5.35 8.98 -16.58
C ARG A 13 6.76 9.16 -16.03
N ALA A 14 7.70 8.43 -16.58
CA ALA A 14 9.11 8.69 -16.41
C ALA A 14 9.70 9.07 -17.76
N THR A 15 10.18 10.28 -17.88
CA THR A 15 11.06 10.71 -18.95
C THR A 15 12.42 10.03 -18.77
N SER A 16 12.93 9.48 -19.86
CA SER A 16 14.26 8.90 -20.13
C SER A 16 14.37 7.38 -20.05
N THR A 17 14.31 6.82 -21.25
CA THR A 17 14.76 5.46 -21.57
C THR A 17 16.28 5.43 -21.58
N THR A 18 16.90 4.83 -20.56
CA THR A 18 18.31 4.44 -20.61
C THR A 18 18.39 2.93 -20.59
N SER A 19 18.99 2.36 -21.63
CA SER A 19 19.20 0.92 -21.79
C SER A 19 20.09 0.38 -20.66
N LEU A 20 19.55 -0.55 -19.86
CA LEU A 20 20.27 -1.23 -18.79
C LEU A 20 21.09 -2.39 -19.35
N SER A 21 22.36 -2.12 -19.70
CA SER A 21 23.39 -3.14 -19.84
C SER A 21 23.85 -3.58 -18.45
N LYS A 22 23.83 -4.91 -18.22
CA LYS A 22 24.48 -5.71 -17.16
C LYS A 22 25.18 -4.90 -16.05
N ALA A 23 24.47 -4.54 -14.97
CA ALA A 23 25.07 -4.04 -13.75
C ALA A 23 25.41 -5.20 -12.80
N LYS A 24 26.69 -5.35 -12.48
CA LYS A 24 27.21 -6.25 -11.44
C LYS A 24 26.64 -5.83 -10.08
N LEU A 25 25.99 -6.74 -9.39
CA LEU A 25 25.57 -6.57 -7.99
C LEU A 25 26.82 -6.54 -7.09
N THR A 26 27.12 -5.37 -6.55
CA THR A 26 28.12 -5.21 -5.47
C THR A 26 27.37 -5.25 -4.12
N PRO A 27 27.86 -5.96 -3.08
CA PRO A 27 27.24 -5.96 -1.77
C PRO A 27 27.30 -4.56 -1.16
N LEU A 28 26.15 -4.01 -0.75
CA LEU A 28 26.06 -2.70 -0.10
C LEU A 28 26.58 -2.78 1.34
N VAL A 29 27.66 -2.07 1.61
CA VAL A 29 28.13 -1.74 2.96
C VAL A 29 27.09 -0.83 3.63
N PRO A 30 26.76 -1.01 4.94
CA PRO A 30 25.83 -0.12 5.64
C PRO A 30 26.52 1.22 5.88
N GLY A 31 26.21 2.21 5.06
CA GLY A 31 26.79 3.53 5.20
C GLY A 31 26.23 4.52 4.19
N LYS A 32 25.52 5.52 4.70
CA LYS A 32 24.87 6.69 4.09
C LYS A 32 23.59 6.39 3.31
N GLU A 33 22.49 6.92 3.83
CA GLU A 33 21.20 6.92 3.13
C GLU A 33 21.36 7.67 1.80
N ASP A 34 21.17 6.95 0.70
CA ASP A 34 21.14 7.52 -0.63
C ASP A 34 19.78 8.23 -0.81
N PRO A 35 19.75 9.55 -0.98
CA PRO A 35 18.50 10.29 -1.18
C PRO A 35 17.73 9.85 -2.43
N ASN A 36 18.39 9.18 -3.39
CA ASN A 36 17.78 8.65 -4.61
C ASN A 36 17.34 7.18 -4.49
N ARG A 37 17.48 6.56 -3.30
CA ARG A 37 17.05 5.18 -3.12
C ARG A 37 15.55 5.06 -3.32
N PRO A 38 15.09 4.11 -4.16
CA PRO A 38 13.66 3.84 -4.32
C PRO A 38 13.04 3.38 -3.00
N LEU A 39 11.80 3.80 -2.75
CA LEU A 39 11.05 3.36 -1.58
C LEU A 39 10.57 1.92 -1.73
N VAL A 40 10.11 1.55 -2.92
CA VAL A 40 9.68 0.18 -3.25
C VAL A 40 10.37 -0.24 -4.55
N GLU A 41 10.94 -1.43 -4.55
CA GLU A 41 11.58 -2.04 -5.71
C GLU A 41 11.13 -3.49 -5.85
N LEU A 42 10.61 -3.84 -7.01
CA LEU A 42 10.30 -5.19 -7.42
C LEU A 42 11.22 -5.58 -8.57
N THR A 43 11.84 -6.74 -8.49
CA THR A 43 12.80 -7.22 -9.51
C THR A 43 12.45 -8.65 -9.89
N HIS A 44 12.10 -8.86 -11.16
CA HIS A 44 11.73 -10.16 -11.72
C HIS A 44 10.72 -10.95 -10.89
N VAL A 45 9.68 -10.24 -10.38
CA VAL A 45 8.70 -10.84 -9.47
C VAL A 45 7.72 -11.71 -10.25
N GLU A 46 7.64 -12.97 -9.84
CA GLU A 46 6.78 -14.01 -10.39
C GLU A 46 5.78 -14.50 -9.35
N LYS A 47 4.52 -14.74 -9.80
CA LYS A 47 3.50 -15.33 -8.95
C LYS A 47 2.54 -16.20 -9.74
N HIS A 48 2.37 -17.43 -9.26
CA HIS A 48 1.40 -18.39 -9.77
C HIS A 48 0.34 -18.73 -8.70
N PHE A 49 -0.85 -19.03 -9.14
CA PHE A 49 -1.89 -19.69 -8.35
C PHE A 49 -2.27 -20.99 -9.06
N GLY A 50 -1.68 -22.09 -8.66
CA GLY A 50 -1.74 -23.34 -9.41
C GLY A 50 -1.17 -23.17 -10.83
N ALA A 51 -1.96 -23.47 -11.85
CA ALA A 51 -1.55 -23.30 -13.25
C ALA A 51 -1.65 -21.84 -13.76
N LEU A 52 -2.28 -20.94 -13.00
CA LEU A 52 -2.47 -19.57 -13.43
C LEU A 52 -1.27 -18.69 -13.09
N HIS A 53 -0.55 -18.20 -14.10
CA HIS A 53 0.55 -17.26 -13.96
C HIS A 53 0.00 -15.83 -13.89
N VAL A 54 0.00 -15.24 -12.69
CA VAL A 54 -0.65 -13.95 -12.38
C VAL A 54 0.29 -12.76 -12.44
N LEU A 55 1.48 -12.88 -11.84
CA LEU A 55 2.54 -11.87 -11.99
C LEU A 55 3.63 -12.48 -12.87
N LYS A 56 3.97 -11.79 -13.95
CA LYS A 56 4.89 -12.26 -14.98
C LYS A 56 6.01 -11.26 -15.12
N ASP A 57 7.18 -11.59 -14.60
CA ASP A 57 8.40 -10.78 -14.68
C ASP A 57 8.17 -9.31 -14.31
N ILE A 58 7.54 -9.07 -13.16
CA ILE A 58 7.22 -7.70 -12.74
C ILE A 58 8.47 -7.01 -12.24
N ASN A 59 8.82 -5.93 -12.96
CA ASN A 59 9.90 -5.01 -12.62
C ASN A 59 9.31 -3.62 -12.38
N LEU A 60 9.46 -3.09 -11.16
CA LEU A 60 8.84 -1.85 -10.73
C LEU A 60 9.69 -1.12 -9.72
N THR A 61 9.80 0.18 -9.87
CA THR A 61 10.50 1.05 -8.92
C THR A 61 9.60 2.24 -8.58
N VAL A 62 9.44 2.51 -7.27
CA VAL A 62 8.65 3.65 -6.77
C VAL A 62 9.55 4.50 -5.88
N ALA A 63 9.68 5.79 -6.20
CA ALA A 63 10.47 6.73 -5.41
C ALA A 63 9.71 7.19 -4.14
N LYS A 64 10.44 7.79 -3.20
CA LYS A 64 9.82 8.44 -2.03
C LYS A 64 8.92 9.60 -2.48
N GLY A 65 7.67 9.62 -1.98
CA GLY A 65 6.68 10.65 -2.33
C GLY A 65 6.03 10.49 -3.71
N GLU A 66 6.41 9.46 -4.47
CA GLU A 66 5.79 9.16 -5.76
C GLU A 66 4.42 8.51 -5.58
N VAL A 67 3.47 8.86 -6.44
CA VAL A 67 2.17 8.20 -6.55
C VAL A 67 2.15 7.36 -7.83
N LEU A 68 2.15 6.05 -7.66
CA LEU A 68 2.02 5.11 -8.76
C LEU A 68 0.57 4.63 -8.88
N VAL A 69 0.00 4.73 -10.09
CA VAL A 69 -1.34 4.22 -10.41
C VAL A 69 -1.21 3.05 -11.37
N VAL A 70 -1.67 1.87 -10.93
CA VAL A 70 -1.69 0.65 -11.73
C VAL A 70 -3.08 0.47 -12.31
N VAL A 71 -3.19 0.48 -13.63
CA VAL A 71 -4.46 0.35 -14.39
C VAL A 71 -4.43 -0.91 -15.23
N GLY A 72 -5.56 -1.57 -15.34
CA GLY A 72 -5.72 -2.78 -16.16
C GLY A 72 -7.05 -3.48 -15.88
N PRO A 73 -7.42 -4.50 -16.67
CA PRO A 73 -8.66 -5.22 -16.52
C PRO A 73 -8.77 -5.95 -15.17
N SER A 74 -9.99 -6.38 -14.82
CA SER A 74 -10.19 -7.24 -13.65
C SER A 74 -9.44 -8.56 -13.82
N GLY A 75 -8.83 -9.07 -12.76
CA GLY A 75 -8.04 -10.30 -12.80
C GLY A 75 -6.59 -10.16 -13.30
N SER A 76 -6.14 -8.96 -13.71
CA SER A 76 -4.77 -8.76 -14.23
C SER A 76 -3.66 -8.71 -13.17
N GLY A 77 -3.90 -9.15 -11.94
CA GLY A 77 -2.87 -9.26 -10.89
C GLY A 77 -2.61 -7.98 -10.09
N LYS A 78 -3.27 -6.84 -10.35
CA LYS A 78 -3.03 -5.56 -9.64
C LYS A 78 -3.12 -5.68 -8.12
N SER A 79 -4.20 -6.28 -7.63
CA SER A 79 -4.39 -6.49 -6.19
C SER A 79 -3.41 -7.50 -5.61
N THR A 80 -3.02 -8.50 -6.39
CA THR A 80 -1.98 -9.47 -6.02
C THR A 80 -0.65 -8.77 -5.85
N MET A 81 -0.24 -7.93 -6.82
CA MET A 81 0.99 -7.15 -6.74
C MET A 81 1.00 -6.24 -5.50
N CYS A 82 -0.09 -5.51 -5.22
CA CYS A 82 -0.15 -4.70 -3.99
C CYS A 82 -0.02 -5.55 -2.72
N ARG A 83 -0.56 -6.78 -2.70
CA ARG A 83 -0.46 -7.69 -1.55
C ARG A 83 0.92 -8.30 -1.38
N THR A 84 1.71 -8.41 -2.44
CA THR A 84 3.10 -8.91 -2.32
C THR A 84 4.00 -7.89 -1.64
N ILE A 85 3.76 -6.58 -1.82
CA ILE A 85 4.59 -5.51 -1.23
C ILE A 85 4.58 -5.55 0.31
N ASN A 86 3.46 -5.91 0.94
CA ASN A 86 3.37 -6.04 2.40
C ASN A 86 3.35 -7.52 2.86
N ARG A 87 3.72 -8.42 1.96
CA ARG A 87 3.76 -9.86 2.18
C ARG A 87 2.45 -10.47 2.71
N LEU A 88 1.29 -9.90 2.34
CA LEU A 88 0.00 -10.58 2.47
C LEU A 88 -0.16 -11.70 1.45
N GLU A 89 0.63 -11.64 0.38
CA GLU A 89 0.79 -12.67 -0.63
C GLU A 89 2.28 -12.94 -0.83
N THR A 90 2.68 -14.21 -0.92
CA THR A 90 4.06 -14.61 -1.21
C THR A 90 4.33 -14.56 -2.70
N ILE A 91 5.57 -14.30 -3.08
CA ILE A 91 6.06 -14.45 -4.45
C ILE A 91 6.70 -15.82 -4.63
N ASP A 92 6.73 -16.32 -5.86
CA ASP A 92 7.35 -17.60 -6.18
C ASP A 92 8.83 -17.44 -6.54
N SER A 93 9.19 -16.33 -7.23
CA SER A 93 10.56 -15.93 -7.48
C SER A 93 10.69 -14.42 -7.66
N GLY A 94 11.91 -13.93 -7.77
CA GLY A 94 12.22 -12.50 -7.79
C GLY A 94 12.58 -11.93 -6.42
N ASP A 95 12.70 -10.61 -6.35
CA ASP A 95 13.02 -9.90 -5.10
C ASP A 95 12.13 -8.68 -4.94
N ILE A 96 11.76 -8.39 -3.69
CA ILE A 96 11.03 -7.16 -3.32
C ILE A 96 11.80 -6.49 -2.20
N ARG A 97 12.10 -5.21 -2.39
CA ARG A 97 12.77 -4.38 -1.39
C ARG A 97 11.93 -3.17 -1.02
N ILE A 98 11.96 -2.82 0.26
CA ILE A 98 11.36 -1.60 0.78
C ILE A 98 12.44 -0.82 1.48
N ASP A 99 12.66 0.42 1.03
CA ASP A 99 13.75 1.29 1.50
C ASP A 99 15.12 0.58 1.40
N GLY A 100 15.34 -0.16 0.29
CA GLY A 100 16.52 -0.94 0.00
C GLY A 100 16.71 -2.21 0.83
N LYS A 101 15.81 -2.52 1.75
CA LYS A 101 15.84 -3.74 2.57
C LYS A 101 14.96 -4.81 1.96
N PRO A 102 15.42 -6.07 1.88
CA PRO A 102 14.58 -7.17 1.42
C PRO A 102 13.38 -7.37 2.35
N LEU A 103 12.26 -7.85 1.80
CA LEU A 103 11.06 -8.14 2.59
C LEU A 103 11.34 -9.19 3.67
N PRO A 104 11.05 -8.91 4.94
CA PRO A 104 11.17 -9.90 6.01
C PRO A 104 10.26 -11.10 5.74
N GLN A 105 10.72 -12.29 6.07
CA GLN A 105 9.95 -13.51 5.84
C GLN A 105 8.88 -13.72 6.90
N GLU A 106 9.22 -13.54 8.17
CA GLU A 106 8.38 -13.86 9.32
C GLU A 106 8.75 -13.03 10.55
N GLY A 107 7.96 -13.18 11.61
CA GLY A 107 8.29 -12.66 12.93
C GLY A 107 8.03 -11.16 13.12
N LYS A 108 8.76 -10.58 14.07
CA LYS A 108 8.58 -9.17 14.48
C LYS A 108 8.89 -8.17 13.36
N GLU A 109 9.88 -8.47 12.52
CA GLU A 109 10.26 -7.59 11.43
C GLU A 109 9.15 -7.47 10.38
N LEU A 110 8.46 -8.57 10.05
CA LEU A 110 7.30 -8.54 9.18
C LEU A 110 6.12 -7.79 9.81
N ALA A 111 5.90 -7.96 11.12
CA ALA A 111 4.87 -7.21 11.85
C ALA A 111 5.17 -5.70 11.84
N ASN A 112 6.43 -5.30 12.03
CA ASN A 112 6.87 -3.91 11.96
C ASN A 112 6.68 -3.34 10.55
N LEU A 113 7.08 -4.09 9.51
CA LEU A 113 6.85 -3.69 8.13
C LEU A 113 5.36 -3.42 7.85
N ARG A 114 4.47 -4.32 8.27
CA ARG A 114 3.01 -4.16 8.10
C ARG A 114 2.43 -3.00 8.91
N ALA A 115 3.07 -2.60 9.99
CA ALA A 115 2.71 -1.40 10.74
C ALA A 115 3.15 -0.10 10.03
N GLU A 116 4.16 -0.17 9.16
CA GLU A 116 4.68 0.96 8.38
C GLU A 116 4.03 1.06 6.98
N VAL A 117 3.75 -0.08 6.34
CA VAL A 117 3.14 -0.16 5.01
C VAL A 117 1.62 -0.31 5.15
N GLY A 118 0.91 0.80 5.08
CA GLY A 118 -0.55 0.80 5.13
C GLY A 118 -1.17 0.19 3.89
N MET A 119 -2.26 -0.58 4.05
CA MET A 119 -3.04 -1.11 2.94
C MET A 119 -4.53 -0.80 3.11
N VAL A 120 -5.15 -0.24 2.08
CA VAL A 120 -6.58 -0.02 1.99
C VAL A 120 -7.19 -1.04 1.03
N PHE A 121 -8.05 -1.90 1.55
CA PHE A 121 -8.70 -2.96 0.77
C PHE A 121 -9.94 -2.45 0.03
N GLN A 122 -10.24 -3.06 -1.10
CA GLN A 122 -11.43 -2.74 -1.90
C GLN A 122 -12.74 -3.00 -1.14
N SER A 123 -12.78 -4.03 -0.30
CA SER A 123 -13.91 -4.38 0.55
C SER A 123 -13.92 -3.65 1.90
N PHE A 124 -13.09 -2.61 2.05
CA PHE A 124 -12.92 -1.75 3.23
C PHE A 124 -12.49 -2.50 4.50
N ASN A 125 -12.93 -3.73 4.73
CA ASN A 125 -12.62 -4.63 5.86
C ASN A 125 -12.77 -3.95 7.23
N LEU A 126 -13.82 -3.15 7.41
CA LEU A 126 -14.14 -2.55 8.70
C LEU A 126 -14.64 -3.63 9.67
N PHE A 127 -14.27 -3.51 10.93
CA PHE A 127 -14.79 -4.39 11.99
C PHE A 127 -16.26 -4.07 12.24
N ALA A 128 -17.14 -4.97 11.83
CA ALA A 128 -18.59 -4.76 11.87
C ALA A 128 -19.16 -4.57 13.30
N ASN A 129 -18.47 -5.12 14.29
CA ASN A 129 -18.83 -5.06 15.72
C ASN A 129 -18.18 -3.91 16.48
N LYS A 130 -17.62 -2.93 15.77
CA LYS A 130 -16.96 -1.75 16.33
C LYS A 130 -17.49 -0.48 15.71
N THR A 131 -17.55 0.57 16.49
CA THR A 131 -17.87 1.90 15.96
C THR A 131 -16.78 2.38 14.99
N ILE A 132 -17.10 3.44 14.26
CA ILE A 132 -16.13 4.05 13.32
C ILE A 132 -14.90 4.57 14.07
N LEU A 133 -15.09 5.22 15.22
CA LEU A 133 -13.99 5.68 16.07
C LEU A 133 -13.13 4.50 16.54
N GLU A 134 -13.74 3.42 17.03
CA GLU A 134 -13.04 2.23 17.47
C GLU A 134 -12.29 1.53 16.32
N ASN A 135 -12.84 1.54 15.11
CA ASN A 135 -12.16 1.02 13.94
C ASN A 135 -10.84 1.74 13.66
N VAL A 136 -10.79 3.05 13.86
CA VAL A 136 -9.58 3.86 13.62
C VAL A 136 -8.61 3.76 14.80
N THR A 137 -9.11 3.81 16.05
CA THR A 137 -8.27 3.79 17.26
C THR A 137 -7.62 2.45 17.52
N LEU A 138 -8.21 1.34 17.03
CA LEU A 138 -7.75 -0.02 17.35
C LEU A 138 -6.25 -0.23 17.06
N ALA A 139 -5.79 0.17 15.87
CA ALA A 139 -4.39 0.01 15.49
C ALA A 139 -3.48 0.97 16.27
N LEU A 140 -3.93 2.17 16.58
CA LEU A 140 -3.19 3.15 17.35
C LEU A 140 -2.93 2.64 18.78
N ILE A 141 -3.93 2.04 19.40
CA ILE A 141 -3.83 1.52 20.77
C ILE A 141 -3.09 0.18 20.79
N LYS A 142 -3.47 -0.80 19.92
CA LYS A 142 -2.97 -2.18 20.02
C LYS A 142 -1.61 -2.40 19.36
N VAL A 143 -1.30 -1.64 18.30
CA VAL A 143 -0.05 -1.82 17.53
C VAL A 143 0.97 -0.73 17.88
N ARG A 144 0.51 0.53 18.03
CA ARG A 144 1.40 1.66 18.37
C ARG A 144 1.50 1.93 19.86
N HIS A 145 0.72 1.21 20.69
CA HIS A 145 0.69 1.36 22.15
C HIS A 145 0.42 2.80 22.61
N MET A 146 -0.35 3.55 21.82
CA MET A 146 -0.72 4.92 22.11
C MET A 146 -1.73 4.97 23.28
N ASP A 147 -1.69 6.00 24.10
CA ASP A 147 -2.73 6.22 25.12
C ASP A 147 -4.11 6.38 24.47
N LYS A 148 -5.15 5.93 25.19
CA LYS A 148 -6.51 5.91 24.66
C LYS A 148 -6.99 7.30 24.26
N LYS A 149 -6.75 8.32 25.09
CA LYS A 149 -7.19 9.70 24.82
C LYS A 149 -6.49 10.30 23.62
N GLU A 150 -5.17 10.07 23.50
CA GLU A 150 -4.39 10.51 22.36
C GLU A 150 -4.84 9.81 21.07
N ALA A 151 -5.11 8.49 21.14
CA ALA A 151 -5.60 7.72 20.02
C ALA A 151 -6.98 8.19 19.55
N GLU A 152 -7.90 8.50 20.48
CA GLU A 152 -9.22 9.04 20.17
C GLU A 152 -9.14 10.42 19.50
N GLN A 153 -8.30 11.31 20.04
CA GLN A 153 -8.09 12.63 19.45
C GLN A 153 -7.53 12.53 18.02
N LEU A 154 -6.46 11.75 17.85
CA LEU A 154 -5.86 11.53 16.53
C LEU A 154 -6.84 10.88 15.56
N ALA A 155 -7.66 9.92 16.03
CA ALA A 155 -8.66 9.28 15.19
C ALA A 155 -9.74 10.27 14.75
N MET A 156 -10.20 11.17 15.62
CA MET A 156 -11.16 12.23 15.27
C MET A 156 -10.56 13.19 14.24
N ASP A 157 -9.30 13.59 14.39
CA ASP A 157 -8.61 14.43 13.42
C ASP A 157 -8.49 13.74 12.04
N LEU A 158 -8.18 12.43 12.02
CA LEU A 158 -8.13 11.64 10.79
C LEU A 158 -9.51 11.52 10.13
N LEU A 159 -10.56 11.29 10.93
CA LEU A 159 -11.94 11.23 10.43
C LEU A 159 -12.41 12.58 9.88
N ALA A 160 -12.08 13.68 10.56
CA ALA A 160 -12.38 15.05 10.10
C ALA A 160 -11.67 15.35 8.78
N ARG A 161 -10.41 14.95 8.64
CA ARG A 161 -9.66 15.11 7.39
C ARG A 161 -10.30 14.41 6.19
N VAL A 162 -11.01 13.31 6.39
CA VAL A 162 -11.76 12.59 5.34
C VAL A 162 -13.25 12.98 5.29
N GLY A 163 -13.71 13.88 6.18
CA GLY A 163 -15.07 14.41 6.22
C GLY A 163 -16.11 13.37 6.65
N VAL A 164 -15.79 12.56 7.67
CA VAL A 164 -16.71 11.58 8.28
C VAL A 164 -16.65 11.54 9.82
N ASP A 165 -16.12 12.58 10.44
CA ASP A 165 -16.04 12.74 11.89
C ASP A 165 -17.41 12.70 12.58
N SER A 166 -18.44 13.27 11.96
CA SER A 166 -19.84 13.20 12.44
C SER A 166 -20.42 11.78 12.50
N GLN A 167 -19.73 10.80 11.90
CA GLN A 167 -20.13 9.39 11.90
C GLN A 167 -19.36 8.54 12.94
N ALA A 168 -18.51 9.14 13.77
CA ALA A 168 -17.57 8.46 14.66
C ALA A 168 -18.23 7.43 15.60
N SER A 169 -19.43 7.70 16.10
CA SER A 169 -20.19 6.82 17.00
C SER A 169 -21.03 5.74 16.29
N LYS A 170 -21.13 5.79 14.96
CA LYS A 170 -21.92 4.82 14.19
C LYS A 170 -21.18 3.51 13.94
N MET A 171 -21.95 2.47 13.59
CA MET A 171 -21.41 1.19 13.13
C MET A 171 -21.19 1.22 11.60
N PRO A 172 -20.29 0.41 11.05
CA PRO A 172 -20.04 0.35 9.61
C PRO A 172 -21.29 0.10 8.76
N SER A 173 -22.22 -0.71 9.24
CA SER A 173 -23.49 -1.01 8.54
C SER A 173 -24.40 0.20 8.34
N GLN A 174 -24.18 1.26 9.11
CA GLN A 174 -24.97 2.50 9.04
C GLN A 174 -24.39 3.52 8.06
N LEU A 175 -23.28 3.19 7.43
CA LEU A 175 -22.55 4.07 6.51
C LEU A 175 -22.75 3.65 5.05
N SER A 176 -22.83 4.63 4.15
CA SER A 176 -22.71 4.37 2.71
C SER A 176 -21.35 3.81 2.34
N GLY A 177 -21.23 3.11 1.20
CA GLY A 177 -19.97 2.55 0.73
C GLY A 177 -18.86 3.61 0.58
N GLY A 178 -19.19 4.82 0.12
CA GLY A 178 -18.22 5.92 0.03
C GLY A 178 -17.78 6.44 1.40
N GLN A 179 -18.65 6.42 2.42
CA GLN A 179 -18.27 6.73 3.79
C GLN A 179 -17.38 5.64 4.39
N GLN A 180 -17.73 4.36 4.19
CA GLN A 180 -16.90 3.23 4.62
C GLN A 180 -15.50 3.28 4.00
N GLN A 181 -15.39 3.62 2.71
CA GLN A 181 -14.11 3.81 2.04
C GLN A 181 -13.27 4.91 2.70
N ARG A 182 -13.88 6.06 3.01
CA ARG A 182 -13.19 7.16 3.70
C ARG A 182 -12.72 6.75 5.10
N VAL A 183 -13.52 6.00 5.84
CA VAL A 183 -13.11 5.42 7.13
C VAL A 183 -11.95 4.45 6.97
N ALA A 184 -11.97 3.58 5.95
CA ALA A 184 -10.87 2.67 5.67
C ALA A 184 -9.55 3.40 5.36
N ILE A 185 -9.63 4.55 4.68
CA ILE A 185 -8.49 5.44 4.44
C ILE A 185 -8.00 6.05 5.76
N ALA A 186 -8.91 6.56 6.61
CA ALA A 186 -8.56 7.14 7.92
C ALA A 186 -7.94 6.09 8.87
N ARG A 187 -8.38 4.82 8.77
CA ARG A 187 -7.85 3.71 9.56
C ARG A 187 -6.46 3.25 9.12
N ALA A 188 -6.13 3.44 7.85
CA ALA A 188 -4.76 3.18 7.41
C ALA A 188 -3.82 4.00 8.30
N PRO A 189 -2.76 3.37 8.85
CA PRO A 189 -1.88 4.10 9.76
C PRO A 189 -1.50 5.40 9.08
N PRO A 190 -1.52 6.55 9.81
CA PRO A 190 -0.98 7.77 9.26
C PRO A 190 0.46 7.43 8.88
N CYS A 191 0.71 7.32 7.60
CA CYS A 191 1.99 6.91 7.09
C CYS A 191 3.03 7.90 7.66
N ALA A 192 3.81 7.46 8.63
CA ALA A 192 5.17 7.90 8.65
C ALA A 192 5.63 7.62 7.20
N PRO A 193 6.31 8.50 6.49
CA PRO A 193 6.25 8.72 5.03
C PRO A 193 6.78 7.56 4.17
N ARG A 194 6.43 6.32 4.42
CA ARG A 194 7.08 5.20 3.74
C ARG A 194 6.27 4.63 2.59
N SER A 195 5.04 4.19 2.76
CA SER A 195 4.19 3.83 1.61
C SER A 195 2.75 3.53 1.99
N CYS A 196 1.80 3.79 1.08
CA CYS A 196 0.41 3.41 1.22
C CYS A 196 -0.06 2.73 -0.07
N CYS A 197 -0.48 1.48 0.04
CA CYS A 197 -1.04 0.73 -1.08
C CYS A 197 -2.57 0.73 -1.01
N SER A 198 -3.25 1.15 -2.08
CA SER A 198 -4.70 1.07 -2.20
C SER A 198 -5.11 0.21 -3.39
N THR A 199 -5.99 -0.75 -3.16
CA THR A 199 -6.57 -1.60 -4.21
C THR A 199 -7.88 -1.05 -4.76
N SER A 200 -8.33 0.10 -4.26
CA SER A 200 -9.53 0.79 -4.72
C SER A 200 -9.19 2.07 -5.47
N PRO A 201 -9.98 2.49 -6.48
CA PRO A 201 -9.86 3.83 -7.03
C PRO A 201 -10.13 4.84 -5.92
N LEU A 202 -9.21 5.79 -5.75
CA LEU A 202 -9.40 6.89 -4.80
C LEU A 202 -10.59 7.75 -5.26
N PRO A 203 -11.52 8.15 -4.36
CA PRO A 203 -12.61 9.02 -4.71
C PRO A 203 -12.08 10.36 -5.22
N HIS A 204 -12.80 10.99 -6.16
CA HIS A 204 -12.41 12.26 -6.79
C HIS A 204 -12.04 13.38 -5.80
N SER A 205 -12.61 13.36 -4.59
CA SER A 205 -12.33 14.32 -3.53
C SER A 205 -10.95 14.16 -2.87
N THR A 206 -10.30 13.01 -3.02
CA THR A 206 -8.98 12.73 -2.43
C THR A 206 -7.81 13.12 -3.34
N ARG A 207 -8.07 13.65 -4.56
CA ARG A 207 -6.99 14.23 -5.40
C ARG A 207 -6.24 15.38 -4.73
N LYS A 208 -6.85 16.07 -3.77
CA LYS A 208 -6.18 17.10 -2.96
C LYS A 208 -5.26 16.53 -1.88
N TRP A 209 -5.26 15.21 -1.68
CA TRP A 209 -4.49 14.54 -0.63
C TRP A 209 -3.09 14.09 -1.06
N SER A 210 -2.87 13.85 -2.35
CA SER A 210 -1.55 13.46 -2.86
C SER A 210 -0.49 14.56 -2.69
N THR A 211 -0.93 15.82 -2.53
CA THR A 211 -0.02 16.98 -2.39
C THR A 211 0.28 17.36 -0.93
N LYS A 212 -0.37 16.76 0.07
CA LYS A 212 -0.18 17.10 1.50
C LYS A 212 0.48 16.00 2.34
N CYS A 213 0.85 14.87 1.77
CA CYS A 213 1.73 13.90 2.42
C CYS A 213 3.23 14.23 2.28
N SER A 214 3.56 15.40 1.71
CA SER A 214 4.93 15.91 1.56
C SER A 214 5.14 17.08 2.49
N THR A 215 5.20 16.84 3.79
CA THR A 215 5.95 17.64 4.80
C THR A 215 5.95 16.88 6.11
#